data_b262d652b61fb50174038510f7ccce3c
#
_entry.id   b262d652b61fb50174038510f7ccce3c
#
_cell.length_a   1.000
_cell.length_b   1.000
_cell.length_c   1.000
_cell.angle_alpha   90.00
_cell.angle_beta   90.00
_cell.angle_gamma   90.00
#
_symmetry.space_group_name_H-M   'P 1'
#
loop_
_entity.id
_entity.type
_entity.pdbx_description
1 polymer ?
#
loop_
_entity_poly.entity_id
_entity_poly.type
_entity_poly.pdbx_seq_one_letter_code
_entity_poly.pdbx_strand_id
1 'polypeptide(L)'
;MNKTLVQEQFGKTATHYLTSKPHALGKSLERLVELTSPKKDWRMLDVATGGGHVAYTFAPHVGRVWATDITQEMLDQVKGEAQKRGLANVRTTYAKAEALPFEDASFDLVTCRIAPHHFDSIPQFLAEVHRVLKSGGIFALVDNIVPAGPIGDYINAFERLRDPSHLRAWTMDEWRNALKHAQLAIGHEEQIFKQMEFKSWAQRYDDIMKALLRAMLTQATPEVKAALDPKGGDGDLTFRLCEGLFITKKT
;
A
#
# COMPACT_ATOMS: atom_id res chain seq x y z
N MET A 1 -9.57 -10.33 -22.41
CA MET A 1 -8.70 -9.20 -22.03
C MET A 1 -7.42 -9.78 -21.44
N ASN A 2 -6.25 -9.29 -21.87
CA ASN A 2 -4.99 -9.73 -21.28
C ASN A 2 -4.92 -9.22 -19.83
N LYS A 3 -4.51 -10.09 -18.90
CA LYS A 3 -4.28 -9.68 -17.50
C LYS A 3 -3.11 -8.69 -17.44
N THR A 4 -3.21 -7.69 -16.56
CA THR A 4 -2.08 -6.79 -16.28
C THR A 4 -1.02 -7.52 -15.45
N LEU A 5 0.24 -7.02 -15.44
CA LEU A 5 1.31 -7.58 -14.59
C LEU A 5 0.90 -7.67 -13.12
N VAL A 6 0.16 -6.68 -12.62
CA VAL A 6 -0.42 -6.67 -11.27
C VAL A 6 -1.36 -7.88 -11.07
N GLN A 7 -2.31 -8.09 -12.00
CA GLN A 7 -3.26 -9.21 -11.92
C GLN A 7 -2.57 -10.58 -12.03
N GLU A 8 -1.51 -10.69 -12.84
CA GLU A 8 -0.74 -11.94 -12.95
C GLU A 8 0.06 -12.24 -11.68
N GLN A 9 0.68 -11.22 -11.11
CA GLN A 9 1.52 -11.33 -9.93
C GLN A 9 0.71 -11.63 -8.67
N PHE A 10 -0.40 -10.92 -8.47
CA PHE A 10 -1.21 -11.02 -7.26
C PHE A 10 -2.30 -12.10 -7.34
N GLY A 11 -2.83 -12.42 -8.51
CA GLY A 11 -3.82 -13.48 -8.68
C GLY A 11 -3.30 -14.87 -8.27
N LYS A 12 -2.03 -15.19 -8.58
CA LYS A 12 -1.39 -16.47 -8.23
C LYS A 12 -0.98 -16.56 -6.75
N THR A 13 -0.81 -15.43 -6.06
CA THR A 13 -0.27 -15.35 -4.70
C THR A 13 -1.27 -14.85 -3.67
N ALA A 14 -2.53 -14.70 -4.05
CA ALA A 14 -3.60 -14.14 -3.21
C ALA A 14 -3.68 -14.80 -1.81
N THR A 15 -3.52 -16.12 -1.72
CA THR A 15 -3.52 -16.87 -0.44
C THR A 15 -2.34 -16.53 0.48
N HIS A 16 -1.18 -16.20 -0.09
CA HIS A 16 0.00 -15.82 0.69
C HIS A 16 -0.12 -14.43 1.34
N TYR A 17 -0.91 -13.53 0.73
CA TYR A 17 -1.12 -12.18 1.28
C TYR A 17 -1.98 -12.17 2.54
N LEU A 18 -2.90 -13.12 2.70
CA LEU A 18 -3.70 -13.28 3.93
C LEU A 18 -2.82 -13.63 5.16
N THR A 19 -1.74 -14.39 4.96
CA THR A 19 -0.85 -14.87 6.02
C THR A 19 0.42 -14.04 6.18
N SER A 20 0.62 -13.03 5.32
CA SER A 20 1.82 -12.19 5.34
C SER A 20 1.85 -11.30 6.58
N LYS A 21 2.62 -11.69 7.60
CA LYS A 21 2.79 -10.93 8.84
C LYS A 21 3.17 -9.45 8.65
N PRO A 22 4.06 -9.08 7.69
CA PRO A 22 4.40 -7.68 7.47
C PRO A 22 3.23 -6.80 7.01
N HIS A 23 2.26 -7.37 6.27
CA HIS A 23 1.07 -6.64 5.81
C HIS A 23 -0.06 -6.66 6.84
N ALA A 24 -0.18 -7.77 7.59
CA ALA A 24 -1.25 -7.97 8.58
C ALA A 24 -1.02 -7.22 9.91
N LEU A 25 0.24 -7.00 10.33
CA LEU A 25 0.62 -6.50 11.65
C LEU A 25 1.50 -5.24 11.60
N GLY A 26 1.50 -4.50 10.49
CA GLY A 26 2.36 -3.32 10.33
C GLY A 26 1.93 -2.15 11.21
N LYS A 27 2.91 -1.47 11.86
CA LYS A 27 2.67 -0.25 12.66
C LYS A 27 1.83 0.80 11.94
N SER A 28 1.96 0.92 10.61
CA SER A 28 1.19 1.86 9.81
C SER A 28 -0.31 1.59 9.86
N LEU A 29 -0.76 0.34 10.03
CA LEU A 29 -2.17 -0.01 10.10
C LEU A 29 -2.84 0.51 11.38
N GLU A 30 -2.19 0.33 12.52
CA GLU A 30 -2.66 0.86 13.81
C GLU A 30 -2.66 2.40 13.81
N ARG A 31 -1.59 3.00 13.24
CA ARG A 31 -1.48 4.46 13.10
C ARG A 31 -2.58 5.06 12.23
N LEU A 32 -3.01 4.38 11.16
CA LEU A 32 -4.13 4.84 10.34
C LEU A 32 -5.42 4.96 11.15
N VAL A 33 -5.76 3.96 11.98
CA VAL A 33 -6.97 4.00 12.83
C VAL A 33 -6.87 5.13 13.86
N GLU A 34 -5.73 5.23 14.54
CA GLU A 34 -5.48 6.25 15.56
C GLU A 34 -5.63 7.66 14.98
N LEU A 35 -4.94 7.95 13.88
CA LEU A 35 -4.88 9.30 13.29
C LEU A 35 -6.18 9.72 12.59
N THR A 36 -6.93 8.77 12.02
CA THR A 36 -8.19 9.08 11.35
C THR A 36 -9.37 9.18 12.31
N SER A 37 -9.28 8.59 13.52
CA SER A 37 -10.34 8.58 14.53
C SER A 37 -11.72 8.28 13.92
N PRO A 38 -11.90 7.11 13.26
CA PRO A 38 -13.09 6.80 12.45
C PRO A 38 -14.37 6.77 13.29
N LYS A 39 -15.53 7.10 12.67
CA LYS A 39 -16.83 7.14 13.34
C LYS A 39 -17.76 6.05 12.84
N LYS A 40 -18.66 5.59 13.70
CA LYS A 40 -19.61 4.48 13.44
C LYS A 40 -20.60 4.74 12.30
N ASP A 41 -20.85 5.97 11.96
CA ASP A 41 -21.73 6.38 10.87
C ASP A 41 -21.00 6.59 9.53
N TRP A 42 -19.67 6.51 9.52
CA TRP A 42 -18.88 6.77 8.33
C TRP A 42 -19.00 5.67 7.27
N ARG A 43 -18.96 6.12 6.02
CA ARG A 43 -18.76 5.29 4.83
C ARG A 43 -17.31 5.36 4.43
N MET A 44 -16.65 4.23 4.38
CA MET A 44 -15.23 4.11 4.07
C MET A 44 -15.00 3.38 2.76
N LEU A 45 -14.01 3.83 2.01
CA LEU A 45 -13.47 3.17 0.82
C LEU A 45 -12.02 2.78 1.07
N ASP A 46 -11.68 1.51 0.83
CA ASP A 46 -10.30 1.00 0.84
C ASP A 46 -9.89 0.67 -0.61
N VAL A 47 -9.01 1.49 -1.18
CA VAL A 47 -8.56 1.39 -2.58
C VAL A 47 -7.37 0.44 -2.69
N ALA A 48 -7.44 -0.51 -3.63
CA ALA A 48 -6.47 -1.57 -3.80
C ALA A 48 -6.24 -2.35 -2.50
N THR A 49 -7.32 -2.91 -1.97
CA THR A 49 -7.41 -3.54 -0.64
C THR A 49 -6.49 -4.75 -0.47
N GLY A 50 -6.08 -5.41 -1.58
CA GLY A 50 -5.26 -6.62 -1.56
C GLY A 50 -5.86 -7.70 -0.66
N GLY A 51 -5.13 -8.12 0.38
CA GLY A 51 -5.57 -9.10 1.37
C GLY A 51 -6.63 -8.60 2.36
N GLY A 52 -7.13 -7.37 2.24
CA GLY A 52 -8.23 -6.83 3.06
C GLY A 52 -7.86 -6.35 4.45
N HIS A 53 -6.58 -6.28 4.80
CA HIS A 53 -6.14 -5.96 6.17
C HIS A 53 -6.67 -4.61 6.67
N VAL A 54 -6.65 -3.57 5.83
CA VAL A 54 -7.20 -2.26 6.16
C VAL A 54 -8.71 -2.37 6.34
N ALA A 55 -9.41 -2.99 5.38
CA ALA A 55 -10.87 -3.17 5.44
C ALA A 55 -11.31 -3.88 6.73
N TYR A 56 -10.64 -4.96 7.13
CA TYR A 56 -10.99 -5.70 8.37
C TYR A 56 -10.70 -4.89 9.63
N THR A 57 -9.59 -4.14 9.65
CA THR A 57 -9.21 -3.34 10.82
C THR A 57 -10.19 -2.19 11.03
N PHE A 58 -10.66 -1.56 9.96
CA PHE A 58 -11.59 -0.44 10.06
C PHE A 58 -13.07 -0.86 10.20
N ALA A 59 -13.45 -2.06 9.75
CA ALA A 59 -14.85 -2.51 9.79
C ALA A 59 -15.50 -2.40 11.19
N PRO A 60 -14.83 -2.71 12.32
CA PRO A 60 -15.39 -2.49 13.64
C PRO A 60 -15.61 -1.02 14.02
N HIS A 61 -15.03 -0.06 13.29
CA HIS A 61 -15.02 1.36 13.67
C HIS A 61 -15.94 2.23 12.81
N VAL A 62 -16.41 1.72 11.65
CA VAL A 62 -17.22 2.48 10.69
C VAL A 62 -18.55 1.80 10.38
N GLY A 63 -19.48 2.53 9.76
CA GLY A 63 -20.78 1.97 9.38
C GLY A 63 -20.69 1.00 8.21
N ARG A 64 -19.86 1.30 7.21
CA ARG A 64 -19.65 0.43 6.04
C ARG A 64 -18.28 0.64 5.42
N VAL A 65 -17.69 -0.46 4.96
CA VAL A 65 -16.44 -0.49 4.19
C VAL A 65 -16.71 -1.01 2.80
N TRP A 66 -16.24 -0.29 1.78
CA TRP A 66 -16.07 -0.80 0.41
C TRP A 66 -14.58 -1.08 0.21
N ALA A 67 -14.26 -2.35 -0.05
CA ALA A 67 -12.92 -2.81 -0.38
C ALA A 67 -12.84 -3.00 -1.89
N THR A 68 -11.96 -2.26 -2.57
CA THR A 68 -11.79 -2.35 -4.02
C THR A 68 -10.44 -2.91 -4.40
N ASP A 69 -10.40 -3.67 -5.49
CA ASP A 69 -9.17 -4.19 -6.09
C ASP A 69 -9.38 -4.45 -7.59
N ILE A 70 -8.28 -4.46 -8.35
CA ILE A 70 -8.29 -4.82 -9.77
C ILE A 70 -8.23 -6.35 -9.99
N THR A 71 -8.03 -7.13 -8.91
CA THR A 71 -7.86 -8.58 -8.91
C THR A 71 -9.08 -9.25 -8.30
N GLN A 72 -9.89 -9.93 -9.12
CA GLN A 72 -11.13 -10.58 -8.65
C GLN A 72 -10.82 -11.65 -7.59
N GLU A 73 -9.75 -12.40 -7.76
CA GLU A 73 -9.31 -13.42 -6.81
C GLU A 73 -9.03 -12.85 -5.40
N MET A 74 -8.49 -11.62 -5.33
CA MET A 74 -8.31 -10.89 -4.04
C MET A 74 -9.67 -10.54 -3.43
N LEU A 75 -10.59 -10.00 -4.21
CA LEU A 75 -11.91 -9.62 -3.74
C LEU A 75 -12.72 -10.81 -3.21
N ASP A 76 -12.62 -11.96 -3.86
CA ASP A 76 -13.28 -13.19 -3.42
C ASP A 76 -12.73 -13.67 -2.08
N GLN A 77 -11.42 -13.58 -1.89
CA GLN A 77 -10.76 -13.88 -0.61
C GLN A 77 -11.16 -12.88 0.49
N VAL A 78 -11.17 -11.58 0.18
CA VAL A 78 -11.62 -10.55 1.13
C VAL A 78 -13.04 -10.82 1.58
N LYS A 79 -13.94 -11.13 0.65
CA LYS A 79 -15.33 -11.46 0.95
C LYS A 79 -15.47 -12.70 1.86
N GLY A 80 -14.74 -13.77 1.53
CA GLY A 80 -14.73 -15.00 2.32
C GLY A 80 -14.18 -14.81 3.72
N GLU A 81 -13.09 -14.06 3.86
CA GLU A 81 -12.47 -13.80 5.16
C GLU A 81 -13.31 -12.84 6.02
N ALA A 82 -13.94 -11.82 5.42
CA ALA A 82 -14.88 -10.95 6.12
C ALA A 82 -16.07 -11.75 6.69
N GLN A 83 -16.61 -12.70 5.95
CA GLN A 83 -17.67 -13.61 6.43
C GLN A 83 -17.20 -14.46 7.62
N LYS A 84 -16.02 -15.07 7.55
CA LYS A 84 -15.45 -15.87 8.65
C LYS A 84 -15.26 -15.04 9.92
N ARG A 85 -14.90 -13.74 9.78
CA ARG A 85 -14.73 -12.80 10.90
C ARG A 85 -16.05 -12.18 11.39
N GLY A 86 -17.17 -12.47 10.76
CA GLY A 86 -18.47 -11.87 11.11
C GLY A 86 -18.59 -10.38 10.75
N LEU A 87 -17.78 -9.88 9.81
CA LEU A 87 -17.76 -8.48 9.40
C LEU A 87 -18.81 -8.22 8.31
N ALA A 88 -20.08 -8.16 8.70
CA ALA A 88 -21.23 -8.02 7.79
C ALA A 88 -21.27 -6.66 7.06
N ASN A 89 -20.52 -5.67 7.49
CA ASN A 89 -20.47 -4.32 6.90
C ASN A 89 -19.38 -4.15 5.85
N VAL A 90 -18.58 -5.17 5.52
CA VAL A 90 -17.60 -5.14 4.43
C VAL A 90 -18.25 -5.56 3.12
N ARG A 91 -18.02 -4.78 2.06
CA ARG A 91 -18.44 -5.05 0.67
C ARG A 91 -17.20 -5.02 -0.23
N THR A 92 -17.20 -5.84 -1.27
CA THR A 92 -16.13 -5.87 -2.27
C THR A 92 -16.64 -5.35 -3.61
N THR A 93 -15.81 -4.62 -4.35
CA THR A 93 -16.14 -4.07 -5.66
C THR A 93 -14.89 -4.08 -6.54
N TYR A 94 -15.01 -4.66 -7.75
CA TYR A 94 -13.92 -4.58 -8.73
C TYR A 94 -13.77 -3.15 -9.21
N ALA A 95 -12.56 -2.60 -9.10
CA ALA A 95 -12.25 -1.24 -9.55
C ALA A 95 -10.77 -1.06 -9.82
N LYS A 96 -10.46 -0.23 -10.81
CA LYS A 96 -9.15 0.37 -10.99
C LYS A 96 -9.06 1.61 -10.10
N ALA A 97 -7.89 1.86 -9.48
CA ALA A 97 -7.71 3.01 -8.59
C ALA A 97 -7.94 4.36 -9.30
N GLU A 98 -7.62 4.42 -10.59
CA GLU A 98 -7.77 5.59 -11.45
C GLU A 98 -9.18 5.75 -12.08
N ALA A 99 -10.12 4.84 -11.76
CA ALA A 99 -11.50 4.87 -12.27
C ALA A 99 -12.43 4.17 -11.28
N LEU A 100 -12.80 4.86 -10.22
CA LEU A 100 -13.62 4.33 -9.13
C LEU A 100 -15.12 4.37 -9.49
N PRO A 101 -15.86 3.23 -9.42
CA PRO A 101 -17.25 3.15 -9.82
C PRO A 101 -18.21 3.67 -8.73
N PHE A 102 -17.92 4.82 -8.16
CA PHE A 102 -18.72 5.44 -7.11
C PHE A 102 -19.08 6.89 -7.49
N GLU A 103 -20.20 7.36 -6.97
CA GLU A 103 -20.65 8.73 -7.13
C GLU A 103 -19.72 9.70 -6.38
N ASP A 104 -19.75 10.96 -6.80
CA ASP A 104 -19.04 12.05 -6.13
C ASP A 104 -19.50 12.19 -4.68
N ALA A 105 -18.59 12.62 -3.80
CA ALA A 105 -18.87 12.92 -2.40
C ALA A 105 -19.59 11.77 -1.65
N SER A 106 -19.19 10.52 -1.90
CA SER A 106 -19.81 9.31 -1.35
C SER A 106 -19.21 8.84 -0.03
N PHE A 107 -17.95 9.21 0.25
CA PHE A 107 -17.18 8.64 1.37
C PHE A 107 -16.70 9.68 2.36
N ASP A 108 -16.75 9.32 3.64
CA ASP A 108 -16.20 10.12 4.75
C ASP A 108 -14.70 9.87 4.90
N LEU A 109 -14.26 8.63 4.59
CA LEU A 109 -12.87 8.19 4.68
C LEU A 109 -12.51 7.37 3.43
N VAL A 110 -11.39 7.68 2.79
CA VAL A 110 -10.74 6.85 1.77
C VAL A 110 -9.37 6.45 2.29
N THR A 111 -9.00 5.18 2.11
CA THR A 111 -7.68 4.66 2.45
C THR A 111 -7.03 4.04 1.22
N CYS A 112 -5.70 4.11 1.14
CA CYS A 112 -4.90 3.32 0.23
C CYS A 112 -3.58 2.99 0.91
N ARG A 113 -3.24 1.69 1.02
CA ARG A 113 -2.06 1.26 1.77
C ARG A 113 -1.22 0.27 0.98
N ILE A 114 0.06 0.66 0.74
CA ILE A 114 1.10 -0.18 0.07
C ILE A 114 0.61 -0.72 -1.28
N ALA A 115 0.12 0.19 -2.11
CA ALA A 115 -0.40 -0.10 -3.44
C ALA A 115 -0.05 0.96 -4.50
N PRO A 116 0.02 2.28 -4.19
CA PRO A 116 0.19 3.30 -5.21
C PRO A 116 1.44 3.15 -6.08
N HIS A 117 2.51 2.55 -5.57
CA HIS A 117 3.72 2.26 -6.35
C HIS A 117 3.49 1.27 -7.51
N HIS A 118 2.28 0.71 -7.65
CA HIS A 118 1.82 -0.11 -8.78
C HIS A 118 0.89 0.63 -9.74
N PHE A 119 0.46 1.86 -9.43
CA PHE A 119 -0.56 2.56 -10.22
C PHE A 119 0.03 3.20 -11.47
N ASP A 120 -0.72 3.16 -12.57
CA ASP A 120 -0.31 3.74 -13.85
C ASP A 120 -0.26 5.28 -13.77
N SER A 121 -1.14 5.90 -12.98
CA SER A 121 -1.24 7.35 -12.85
C SER A 121 -1.64 7.78 -11.45
N ILE A 122 -0.68 8.23 -10.66
CA ILE A 122 -0.95 8.83 -9.34
C ILE A 122 -1.84 10.08 -9.44
N PRO A 123 -1.66 11.02 -10.40
CA PRO A 123 -2.57 12.16 -10.52
C PRO A 123 -4.03 11.75 -10.77
N GLN A 124 -4.29 10.75 -11.63
CA GLN A 124 -5.66 10.26 -11.86
C GLN A 124 -6.23 9.58 -10.63
N PHE A 125 -5.45 8.75 -9.95
CA PHE A 125 -5.84 8.14 -8.68
C PHE A 125 -6.24 9.20 -7.65
N LEU A 126 -5.42 10.24 -7.44
CA LEU A 126 -5.71 11.31 -6.48
C LEU A 126 -6.93 12.14 -6.89
N ALA A 127 -7.15 12.36 -8.19
CA ALA A 127 -8.37 13.01 -8.69
C ALA A 127 -9.63 12.19 -8.36
N GLU A 128 -9.58 10.87 -8.51
CA GLU A 128 -10.68 9.97 -8.13
C GLU A 128 -10.91 9.96 -6.61
N VAL A 129 -9.84 9.90 -5.81
CA VAL A 129 -9.92 10.03 -4.35
C VAL A 129 -10.61 11.34 -3.96
N HIS A 130 -10.17 12.46 -4.53
CA HIS A 130 -10.78 13.75 -4.27
C HIS A 130 -12.27 13.77 -4.71
N ARG A 131 -12.61 13.23 -5.88
CA ARG A 131 -13.97 13.20 -6.40
C ARG A 131 -14.92 12.44 -5.46
N VAL A 132 -14.52 11.23 -5.03
CA VAL A 132 -15.40 10.37 -4.22
C VAL A 132 -15.47 10.78 -2.74
N LEU A 133 -14.51 11.56 -2.23
CA LEU A 133 -14.56 12.11 -0.88
C LEU A 133 -15.61 13.20 -0.74
N LYS A 134 -16.35 13.19 0.36
CA LYS A 134 -17.17 14.32 0.81
C LYS A 134 -16.29 15.53 1.12
N SER A 135 -16.85 16.73 1.10
CA SER A 135 -16.16 17.94 1.61
C SER A 135 -15.77 17.72 3.07
N GLY A 136 -14.51 18.01 3.42
CA GLY A 136 -13.94 17.73 4.73
C GLY A 136 -13.66 16.26 5.02
N GLY A 137 -13.93 15.34 4.07
CA GLY A 137 -13.61 13.93 4.15
C GLY A 137 -12.09 13.67 4.22
N ILE A 138 -11.70 12.56 4.81
CA ILE A 138 -10.31 12.22 5.09
C ILE A 138 -9.79 11.25 4.01
N PHE A 139 -8.60 11.52 3.48
CA PHE A 139 -7.81 10.53 2.76
C PHE A 139 -6.59 10.14 3.61
N ALA A 140 -6.45 8.84 3.86
CA ALA A 140 -5.35 8.26 4.63
C ALA A 140 -4.53 7.35 3.71
N LEU A 141 -3.32 7.79 3.42
CA LEU A 141 -2.38 7.17 2.49
C LEU A 141 -1.19 6.59 3.25
N VAL A 142 -0.81 5.36 2.91
CA VAL A 142 0.50 4.80 3.25
C VAL A 142 1.09 4.17 2.00
N ASP A 143 2.32 4.52 1.66
CA ASP A 143 3.04 3.81 0.61
C ASP A 143 4.54 3.75 0.89
N ASN A 144 5.22 2.83 0.21
CA ASN A 144 6.68 2.82 0.19
C ASN A 144 7.20 4.16 -0.34
N ILE A 145 8.20 4.69 0.32
CA ILE A 145 8.88 5.91 -0.11
C ILE A 145 10.38 5.66 -0.25
N VAL A 146 10.99 6.46 -1.12
CA VAL A 146 12.44 6.41 -1.37
C VAL A 146 13.07 7.78 -1.21
N PRO A 147 14.38 7.89 -0.93
CA PRO A 147 15.11 9.14 -1.04
C PRO A 147 15.08 9.71 -2.46
N ALA A 148 15.30 11.00 -2.59
CA ALA A 148 15.44 11.63 -3.90
C ALA A 148 16.75 11.24 -4.60
N GLY A 149 16.75 11.26 -5.95
CA GLY A 149 17.92 11.05 -6.78
C GLY A 149 18.40 9.60 -6.85
N PRO A 150 19.71 9.37 -7.13
CA PRO A 150 20.26 8.06 -7.50
C PRO A 150 20.03 6.96 -6.45
N ILE A 151 19.94 7.30 -5.17
CA ILE A 151 19.66 6.33 -4.09
C ILE A 151 18.22 5.79 -4.25
N GLY A 152 17.27 6.68 -4.49
CA GLY A 152 15.87 6.29 -4.71
C GLY A 152 15.70 5.48 -6.00
N ASP A 153 16.41 5.86 -7.07
CA ASP A 153 16.40 5.10 -8.32
C ASP A 153 16.93 3.68 -8.13
N TYR A 154 17.99 3.53 -7.33
CA TYR A 154 18.54 2.22 -6.99
C TYR A 154 17.52 1.37 -6.21
N ILE A 155 16.88 1.95 -5.19
CA ILE A 155 15.88 1.24 -4.37
C ILE A 155 14.67 0.85 -5.23
N ASN A 156 14.21 1.72 -6.13
CA ASN A 156 13.14 1.40 -7.08
C ASN A 156 13.55 0.25 -8.04
N ALA A 157 14.79 0.23 -8.51
CA ALA A 157 15.30 -0.87 -9.34
C ALA A 157 15.36 -2.20 -8.55
N PHE A 158 15.80 -2.14 -7.29
CA PHE A 158 15.83 -3.29 -6.38
C PHE A 158 14.42 -3.86 -6.13
N GLU A 159 13.45 -3.01 -5.82
CA GLU A 159 12.05 -3.43 -5.62
C GLU A 159 11.44 -3.98 -6.92
N ARG A 160 11.72 -3.37 -8.09
CA ARG A 160 11.23 -3.84 -9.38
C ARG A 160 11.84 -5.18 -9.78
N LEU A 161 13.09 -5.46 -9.45
CA LEU A 161 13.71 -6.76 -9.67
C LEU A 161 12.99 -7.87 -8.90
N ARG A 162 12.58 -7.55 -7.66
CA ARG A 162 11.78 -8.45 -6.83
C ARG A 162 10.33 -8.54 -7.30
N ASP A 163 9.72 -7.43 -7.70
CA ASP A 163 8.32 -7.36 -8.09
C ASP A 163 8.18 -6.62 -9.43
N PRO A 164 8.07 -7.37 -10.55
CA PRO A 164 7.95 -6.76 -11.87
C PRO A 164 6.74 -5.83 -12.05
N SER A 165 5.75 -5.92 -11.17
CA SER A 165 4.60 -5.00 -11.16
C SER A 165 4.87 -3.69 -10.43
N HIS A 166 6.00 -3.57 -9.71
CA HIS A 166 6.42 -2.32 -9.08
C HIS A 166 6.81 -1.29 -10.15
N LEU A 167 6.03 -0.24 -10.28
CA LEU A 167 6.33 0.85 -11.21
C LEU A 167 7.33 1.83 -10.58
N ARG A 168 6.93 2.47 -9.48
CA ARG A 168 7.80 3.42 -8.80
C ARG A 168 7.27 3.79 -7.40
N ALA A 169 8.11 3.69 -6.38
CA ALA A 169 7.90 4.37 -5.10
C ALA A 169 8.34 5.83 -5.22
N TRP A 170 7.55 6.72 -4.65
CA TRP A 170 7.76 8.17 -4.68
C TRP A 170 8.51 8.66 -3.46
N THR A 171 9.09 9.85 -3.54
CA THR A 171 9.66 10.57 -2.39
C THR A 171 8.56 11.23 -1.55
N MET A 172 8.87 11.62 -0.31
CA MET A 172 7.94 12.42 0.51
C MET A 172 7.53 13.73 -0.18
N ASP A 173 8.48 14.41 -0.84
CA ASP A 173 8.20 15.69 -1.50
C ASP A 173 7.32 15.53 -2.74
N GLU A 174 7.50 14.46 -3.51
CA GLU A 174 6.58 14.14 -4.63
C GLU A 174 5.16 13.91 -4.12
N TRP A 175 5.00 13.16 -3.03
CA TRP A 175 3.69 12.96 -2.39
C TRP A 175 3.09 14.27 -1.90
N ARG A 176 3.86 15.11 -1.18
CA ARG A 176 3.40 16.44 -0.72
C ARG A 176 2.87 17.29 -1.88
N ASN A 177 3.65 17.35 -2.95
CA ASN A 177 3.28 18.12 -4.15
C ASN A 177 2.02 17.58 -4.82
N ALA A 178 1.92 16.26 -5.01
CA ALA A 178 0.77 15.63 -5.65
C ALA A 178 -0.52 15.80 -4.83
N LEU A 179 -0.45 15.59 -3.51
CA LEU A 179 -1.58 15.79 -2.59
C LEU A 179 -2.07 17.25 -2.61
N LYS A 180 -1.14 18.21 -2.59
CA LYS A 180 -1.46 19.62 -2.71
C LYS A 180 -2.16 19.96 -4.04
N HIS A 181 -1.66 19.45 -5.17
CA HIS A 181 -2.28 19.65 -6.48
C HIS A 181 -3.66 19.02 -6.58
N ALA A 182 -3.88 17.91 -5.88
CA ALA A 182 -5.19 17.25 -5.79
C ALA A 182 -6.16 17.92 -4.78
N GLN A 183 -5.81 19.06 -4.18
CA GLN A 183 -6.62 19.75 -3.16
C GLN A 183 -6.91 18.87 -1.93
N LEU A 184 -5.93 18.05 -1.55
CA LEU A 184 -5.94 17.21 -0.36
C LEU A 184 -4.96 17.82 0.67
N ALA A 185 -5.48 18.65 1.56
CA ALA A 185 -4.68 19.37 2.55
C ALA A 185 -4.09 18.41 3.59
N ILE A 186 -2.76 18.38 3.71
CA ILE A 186 -2.04 17.51 4.65
C ILE A 186 -2.25 18.04 6.07
N GLY A 187 -2.85 17.23 6.93
CA GLY A 187 -3.00 17.50 8.36
C GLY A 187 -1.95 16.78 9.21
N HIS A 188 -1.46 15.63 8.74
CA HIS A 188 -0.39 14.87 9.39
C HIS A 188 0.43 14.12 8.35
N GLU A 189 1.74 14.02 8.58
CA GLU A 189 2.63 13.16 7.82
C GLU A 189 3.74 12.59 8.71
N GLU A 190 4.15 11.36 8.45
CA GLU A 190 5.26 10.72 9.14
C GLU A 190 5.96 9.69 8.25
N GLN A 191 7.19 9.35 8.59
CA GLN A 191 7.95 8.26 8.00
C GLN A 191 8.02 7.08 8.97
N ILE A 192 7.70 5.88 8.48
CA ILE A 192 7.71 4.66 9.28
C ILE A 192 8.76 3.72 8.70
N PHE A 193 9.80 3.45 9.46
CA PHE A 193 10.80 2.47 9.07
C PHE A 193 10.33 1.05 9.38
N LYS A 194 10.47 0.18 8.39
CA LYS A 194 10.05 -1.21 8.44
C LYS A 194 11.25 -2.14 8.27
N GLN A 195 11.54 -2.90 9.30
CA GLN A 195 12.57 -3.93 9.24
C GLN A 195 12.06 -5.14 8.44
N MET A 196 12.83 -5.56 7.45
CA MET A 196 12.53 -6.69 6.58
C MET A 196 13.51 -7.82 6.85
N GLU A 197 13.02 -9.05 6.99
CA GLU A 197 13.85 -10.26 6.99
C GLU A 197 14.03 -10.71 5.54
N PHE A 198 15.25 -10.74 5.04
CA PHE A 198 15.53 -11.09 3.65
C PHE A 198 15.00 -12.48 3.27
N LYS A 199 15.15 -13.47 4.15
CA LYS A 199 14.70 -14.85 3.91
C LYS A 199 13.20 -14.91 3.60
N SER A 200 12.36 -14.30 4.42
CA SER A 200 10.91 -14.27 4.23
C SER A 200 10.50 -13.36 3.07
N TRP A 201 11.19 -12.23 2.89
CA TRP A 201 10.90 -11.26 1.83
C TRP A 201 11.21 -11.79 0.42
N ALA A 202 12.30 -12.59 0.29
CA ALA A 202 12.73 -13.21 -0.97
C ALA A 202 12.27 -14.67 -1.15
N GLN A 203 11.45 -15.22 -0.26
CA GLN A 203 11.15 -16.68 -0.19
C GLN A 203 10.57 -17.28 -1.48
N ARG A 204 9.84 -16.46 -2.28
CA ARG A 204 9.16 -16.92 -3.49
C ARG A 204 10.08 -17.11 -4.71
N TYR A 205 11.35 -16.74 -4.61
CA TYR A 205 12.32 -16.77 -5.69
C TYR A 205 13.26 -17.96 -5.59
N ASP A 206 13.85 -18.34 -6.74
CA ASP A 206 14.94 -19.31 -6.82
C ASP A 206 16.24 -18.74 -6.21
N ASP A 207 17.25 -19.59 -6.12
CA ASP A 207 18.49 -19.23 -5.45
C ASP A 207 19.33 -18.21 -6.27
N ILE A 208 19.18 -18.19 -7.60
CA ILE A 208 19.85 -17.21 -8.46
C ILE A 208 19.31 -15.82 -8.19
N MET A 209 17.99 -15.66 -8.20
CA MET A 209 17.35 -14.38 -7.90
C MET A 209 17.62 -13.93 -6.46
N LYS A 210 17.60 -14.85 -5.50
CA LYS A 210 17.99 -14.55 -4.10
C LYS A 210 19.42 -14.06 -3.99
N ALA A 211 20.36 -14.67 -4.71
CA ALA A 211 21.75 -14.23 -4.72
C ALA A 211 21.90 -12.82 -5.32
N LEU A 212 21.17 -12.53 -6.39
CA LEU A 212 21.15 -11.20 -7.02
C LEU A 212 20.59 -10.11 -6.08
N LEU A 213 19.43 -10.37 -5.49
CA LEU A 213 18.80 -9.45 -4.54
C LEU A 213 19.69 -9.23 -3.29
N ARG A 214 20.35 -10.28 -2.80
CA ARG A 214 21.32 -10.18 -1.72
C ARG A 214 22.52 -9.32 -2.11
N ALA A 215 23.08 -9.52 -3.29
CA ALA A 215 24.20 -8.74 -3.79
C ALA A 215 23.83 -7.24 -3.88
N MET A 216 22.65 -6.92 -4.36
CA MET A 216 22.15 -5.53 -4.39
C MET A 216 22.05 -4.90 -2.99
N LEU A 217 21.79 -5.66 -1.94
CA LEU A 217 21.80 -5.15 -0.56
C LEU A 217 23.22 -5.01 0.01
N THR A 218 24.04 -6.05 -0.18
CA THR A 218 25.32 -6.17 0.54
C THR A 218 26.51 -5.53 -0.18
N GLN A 219 26.42 -5.37 -1.52
CA GLN A 219 27.46 -4.78 -2.36
C GLN A 219 27.08 -3.40 -2.91
N ALA A 220 25.99 -2.81 -2.45
CA ALA A 220 25.59 -1.45 -2.78
C ALA A 220 26.62 -0.40 -2.30
N THR A 221 26.50 0.83 -2.83
CA THR A 221 27.33 1.95 -2.36
C THR A 221 27.06 2.27 -0.88
N PRO A 222 27.99 2.95 -0.18
CA PRO A 222 27.79 3.33 1.22
C PRO A 222 26.49 4.08 1.47
N GLU A 223 26.09 4.97 0.56
CA GLU A 223 24.89 5.80 0.66
C GLU A 223 23.60 4.94 0.56
N VAL A 224 23.57 3.99 -0.38
CA VAL A 224 22.46 3.05 -0.52
C VAL A 224 22.37 2.12 0.70
N LYS A 225 23.53 1.64 1.20
CA LYS A 225 23.58 0.87 2.44
C LYS A 225 23.09 1.66 3.65
N ALA A 226 23.41 2.95 3.75
CA ALA A 226 22.89 3.79 4.80
C ALA A 226 21.35 3.92 4.75
N ALA A 227 20.77 3.96 3.55
CA ALA A 227 19.32 4.02 3.37
C ALA A 227 18.63 2.67 3.68
N LEU A 228 19.15 1.56 3.16
CA LEU A 228 18.58 0.22 3.32
C LEU A 228 19.01 -0.48 4.62
N ASP A 229 20.07 -0.03 5.29
CA ASP A 229 20.58 -0.52 6.58
C ASP A 229 20.70 -2.06 6.65
N PRO A 230 21.39 -2.73 5.69
CA PRO A 230 21.53 -4.17 5.69
C PRO A 230 22.37 -4.64 6.89
N LYS A 231 21.86 -5.62 7.66
CA LYS A 231 22.49 -6.19 8.84
C LYS A 231 22.43 -7.70 8.82
N GLY A 232 23.41 -8.35 9.47
CA GLY A 232 23.48 -9.80 9.55
C GLY A 232 24.22 -10.45 8.37
N GLY A 233 24.22 -11.76 8.34
CA GLY A 233 24.92 -12.60 7.36
C GLY A 233 23.98 -13.46 6.51
N ASP A 234 24.50 -14.64 6.06
CA ASP A 234 23.75 -15.47 5.10
C ASP A 234 22.44 -16.06 5.64
N GLY A 235 22.32 -16.25 6.95
CA GLY A 235 21.14 -16.86 7.57
C GLY A 235 20.11 -15.87 8.12
N ASP A 236 20.56 -14.67 8.49
CA ASP A 236 19.80 -13.69 9.28
C ASP A 236 19.82 -12.26 8.69
N LEU A 237 20.14 -12.13 7.40
CA LEU A 237 20.18 -10.84 6.72
C LEU A 237 18.84 -10.12 6.87
N THR A 238 18.89 -8.90 7.40
CA THR A 238 17.78 -7.97 7.48
C THR A 238 18.12 -6.70 6.76
N PHE A 239 17.11 -5.92 6.37
CA PHE A 239 17.26 -4.60 5.77
C PHE A 239 16.04 -3.74 6.07
N ARG A 240 16.11 -2.46 5.77
CA ARG A 240 15.08 -1.48 6.12
C ARG A 240 14.43 -0.92 4.86
N LEU A 241 13.10 -0.89 4.83
CA LEU A 241 12.31 -0.09 3.91
C LEU A 241 11.65 1.07 4.68
N CYS A 242 11.22 2.09 3.97
CA CYS A 242 10.54 3.24 4.55
C CYS A 242 9.15 3.40 3.94
N GLU A 243 8.14 3.58 4.78
CA GLU A 243 6.78 3.94 4.41
C GLU A 243 6.54 5.42 4.73
N GLY A 244 5.91 6.17 3.81
CA GLY A 244 5.34 7.48 4.07
C GLY A 244 3.87 7.33 4.43
N LEU A 245 3.46 7.93 5.55
CA LEU A 245 2.06 8.00 5.97
C LEU A 245 1.59 9.44 5.87
N PHE A 246 0.42 9.65 5.27
CA PHE A 246 -0.21 10.96 5.11
C PHE A 246 -1.68 10.89 5.51
N ILE A 247 -2.13 11.80 6.35
CA ILE A 247 -3.54 12.04 6.64
C ILE A 247 -3.90 13.41 6.07
N THR A 248 -4.83 13.42 5.14
CA THR A 248 -5.23 14.64 4.44
C THR A 248 -6.73 14.87 4.54
N LYS A 249 -7.18 16.10 4.28
CA LYS A 249 -8.60 16.44 4.17
C LYS A 249 -8.87 17.06 2.81
N LYS A 250 -10.00 16.68 2.21
CA LYS A 250 -10.53 17.36 1.04
C LYS A 250 -10.97 18.79 1.44
N THR A 251 -10.36 19.79 0.78
CA THR A 251 -10.69 21.22 0.96
C THR A 251 -11.82 21.64 0.05
#